data_9d7c16202d50984ff97b5e0a3d388b70
#
_entry.id   9d7c16202d50984ff97b5e0a3d388b70
#
_cell.length_a   1.000
_cell.length_b   1.000
_cell.length_c   1.000
_cell.angle_alpha   90.00
_cell.angle_beta   90.00
_cell.angle_gamma   90.00
#
_symmetry.space_group_name_H-M   'P 1'
#
loop_
_entity.id
_entity.type
_entity.pdbx_description
1 polymer ?
#
loop_
_entity_poly.entity_id
_entity_poly.type
_entity_poly.pdbx_seq_one_letter_code
_entity_poly.pdbx_strand_id
1 'polypeptide(L)'
;MKKLLLISAATLIVSNSTFAGGILTNTNQHAAFLRMLSRGATTEIDGALSNPAGLAFLPKDGFHVGLSIQSAYQTRNIDASFMTYNGVSATGPTVADKPFEKYYEGTAAAPVIPSLFAAYKKDKWTISGFFAITAGGGKASFDDGLPMFESAAMAGIFQNSVKAHQANPQSPI
;
A
#
# COMPACT_ATOMS: atom_id res chain seq x y z
N MET A 1 -30.73 2.17 25.64
CA MET A 1 -30.87 1.96 24.19
C MET A 1 -30.22 3.09 23.34
N LYS A 2 -30.55 4.38 23.54
CA LYS A 2 -29.98 5.50 22.75
C LYS A 2 -28.44 5.60 22.80
N LYS A 3 -27.81 5.33 23.96
CA LYS A 3 -26.33 5.35 24.09
C LYS A 3 -25.65 4.19 23.36
N LEU A 4 -26.29 3.01 23.31
CA LEU A 4 -25.78 1.86 22.56
C LEU A 4 -25.84 2.11 21.03
N LEU A 5 -26.92 2.76 20.57
CA LEU A 5 -27.11 3.14 19.18
C LEU A 5 -26.07 4.21 18.72
N LEU A 6 -25.70 5.14 19.60
CA LEU A 6 -24.66 6.14 19.33
C LEU A 6 -23.27 5.49 19.24
N ILE A 7 -22.98 4.51 20.10
CA ILE A 7 -21.69 3.79 20.05
C ILE A 7 -21.61 2.94 18.77
N SER A 8 -22.69 2.23 18.40
CA SER A 8 -22.68 1.44 17.16
C SER A 8 -22.65 2.32 15.91
N ALA A 9 -23.27 3.50 15.92
CA ALA A 9 -23.19 4.46 14.82
C ALA A 9 -21.78 5.06 14.69
N ALA A 10 -21.13 5.37 15.81
CA ALA A 10 -19.75 5.85 15.81
C ALA A 10 -18.77 4.79 15.28
N THR A 11 -18.98 3.51 15.62
CA THR A 11 -18.18 2.40 15.13
C THR A 11 -18.34 2.20 13.61
N LEU A 12 -19.55 2.38 13.09
CA LEU A 12 -19.84 2.28 11.65
C LEU A 12 -19.22 3.44 10.84
N ILE A 13 -19.09 4.63 11.41
CA ILE A 13 -18.46 5.78 10.75
C ILE A 13 -16.95 5.60 10.64
N VAL A 14 -16.31 4.97 11.63
CA VAL A 14 -14.87 4.72 11.63
C VAL A 14 -14.47 3.56 10.69
N SER A 15 -15.39 2.64 10.40
CA SER A 15 -15.10 1.45 9.58
C SER A 15 -15.06 1.68 8.07
N ASN A 16 -15.40 2.88 7.57
CA ASN A 16 -15.50 3.14 6.13
C ASN A 16 -14.22 3.66 5.45
N SER A 17 -13.07 3.65 6.15
CA SER A 17 -11.81 4.16 5.60
C SER A 17 -10.74 3.07 5.56
N THR A 18 -11.05 1.89 5.04
CA THR A 18 -10.05 0.84 4.85
C THR A 18 -9.35 1.03 3.51
N PHE A 19 -8.23 1.71 3.52
CA PHE A 19 -7.28 1.69 2.42
C PHE A 19 -6.36 0.50 2.60
N ALA A 20 -6.44 -0.48 1.71
CA ALA A 20 -5.58 -1.66 1.73
C ALA A 20 -4.46 -1.51 0.70
N GLY A 21 -3.24 -1.73 1.14
CA GLY A 21 -2.03 -1.71 0.30
C GLY A 21 -1.33 -0.33 0.27
N GLY A 22 -0.14 -0.30 -0.26
CA GLY A 22 0.66 0.92 -0.42
C GLY A 22 2.12 0.75 0.01
N ILE A 23 2.82 1.87 0.21
CA ILE A 23 4.22 1.94 0.62
C ILE A 23 4.42 1.33 2.01
N LEU A 24 3.45 1.57 2.89
CA LEU A 24 3.52 1.15 4.28
C LEU A 24 2.88 -0.22 4.43
N THR A 25 3.64 -1.14 4.96
CA THR A 25 3.17 -2.46 5.35
C THR A 25 3.07 -2.51 6.86
N ASN A 26 1.99 -2.99 7.35
CA ASN A 26 1.66 -3.45 8.70
C ASN A 26 2.75 -3.26 9.78
N THR A 27 3.11 -2.03 10.08
CA THR A 27 4.10 -1.68 11.09
C THR A 27 3.46 -0.82 12.17
N ASN A 28 4.03 -0.76 13.36
CA ASN A 28 3.52 0.12 14.41
C ASN A 28 3.98 1.57 14.26
N GLN A 29 4.83 1.85 13.28
CA GLN A 29 5.36 3.19 12.95
C GLN A 29 6.11 3.90 14.09
N HIS A 30 6.44 3.21 15.16
CA HIS A 30 7.30 3.75 16.22
C HIS A 30 8.78 3.57 15.86
N ALA A 31 9.62 4.53 16.20
CA ALA A 31 11.05 4.47 15.90
C ALA A 31 11.74 3.23 16.48
N ALA A 32 11.31 2.75 17.64
CA ALA A 32 11.82 1.53 18.25
C ALA A 32 11.49 0.28 17.42
N PHE A 33 10.29 0.22 16.82
CA PHE A 33 9.92 -0.87 15.92
C PHE A 33 10.77 -0.87 14.65
N LEU A 34 11.01 0.31 14.06
CA LEU A 34 11.83 0.42 12.86
C LEU A 34 13.29 -0.02 13.08
N ARG A 35 13.81 0.26 14.28
CA ARG A 35 15.15 -0.17 14.68
C ARG A 35 15.23 -1.68 14.97
N MET A 36 14.17 -2.25 15.51
CA MET A 36 14.09 -3.66 15.89
C MET A 36 12.66 -4.15 15.68
N LEU A 37 12.42 -4.96 14.66
CA LEU A 37 11.09 -5.45 14.29
C LEU A 37 10.49 -6.44 15.30
N SER A 38 11.32 -7.12 16.09
CA SER A 38 10.89 -8.08 17.12
C SER A 38 10.46 -7.35 18.40
N ARG A 39 9.25 -6.79 18.40
CA ARG A 39 8.69 -6.00 19.50
C ARG A 39 7.65 -6.75 20.36
N GLY A 40 7.44 -8.05 20.10
CA GLY A 40 6.43 -8.83 20.83
C GLY A 40 6.69 -8.96 22.35
N ALA A 41 7.90 -8.68 22.82
CA ALA A 41 8.26 -8.66 24.24
C ALA A 41 8.67 -7.26 24.73
N THR A 42 8.29 -6.20 24.03
CA THR A 42 8.64 -4.83 24.44
C THR A 42 7.98 -4.45 25.76
N THR A 43 8.71 -3.72 26.59
CA THR A 43 8.22 -3.07 27.81
C THR A 43 8.19 -1.54 27.69
N GLU A 44 8.39 -1.03 26.48
CA GLU A 44 8.37 0.39 26.15
C GLU A 44 6.98 0.83 25.69
N ILE A 45 6.80 2.12 25.40
CA ILE A 45 5.50 2.74 25.08
C ILE A 45 4.85 2.17 23.82
N ASP A 46 5.64 1.69 22.86
CA ASP A 46 5.13 1.03 21.64
C ASP A 46 4.45 -0.32 21.94
N GLY A 47 4.59 -0.82 23.15
CA GLY A 47 3.82 -1.93 23.69
C GLY A 47 2.30 -1.70 23.63
N ALA A 48 1.83 -0.44 23.56
CA ALA A 48 0.41 -0.15 23.37
C ALA A 48 -0.19 -0.87 22.15
N LEU A 49 0.61 -1.14 21.12
CA LEU A 49 0.21 -1.93 19.96
C LEU A 49 0.77 -3.37 20.02
N SER A 50 2.07 -3.50 20.29
CA SER A 50 2.80 -4.75 20.06
C SER A 50 2.73 -5.72 21.26
N ASN A 51 2.67 -5.19 22.49
CA ASN A 51 2.64 -5.97 23.73
C ASN A 51 1.99 -5.18 24.87
N PRO A 52 0.66 -5.06 24.92
CA PRO A 52 -0.01 -4.30 25.97
C PRO A 52 0.33 -4.75 27.40
N ALA A 53 0.58 -6.04 27.60
CA ALA A 53 1.01 -6.56 28.90
C ALA A 53 2.39 -6.01 29.34
N GLY A 54 3.27 -5.73 28.40
CA GLY A 54 4.58 -5.15 28.64
C GLY A 54 4.53 -3.75 29.26
N LEU A 55 3.44 -3.02 29.08
CA LEU A 55 3.25 -1.68 29.66
C LEU A 55 3.17 -1.70 31.19
N ALA A 56 2.87 -2.85 31.80
CA ALA A 56 2.93 -3.01 33.24
C ALA A 56 4.35 -2.78 33.80
N PHE A 57 5.38 -2.94 32.97
CA PHE A 57 6.79 -2.76 33.33
C PHE A 57 7.32 -1.36 33.03
N LEU A 58 6.47 -0.42 32.60
CA LEU A 58 6.88 0.98 32.47
C LEU A 58 7.51 1.47 33.79
N PRO A 59 8.60 2.27 33.73
CA PRO A 59 9.48 2.49 34.89
C PRO A 59 8.85 3.32 36.01
N LYS A 60 7.80 4.08 35.72
CA LYS A 60 7.16 4.97 36.71
C LYS A 60 5.65 4.97 36.52
N ASP A 61 4.93 5.25 37.59
CA ASP A 61 3.53 5.59 37.53
C ASP A 61 3.35 6.99 36.91
N GLY A 62 2.23 7.21 36.24
CA GLY A 62 1.91 8.47 35.59
C GLY A 62 1.74 8.34 34.07
N PHE A 63 1.82 9.48 33.40
CA PHE A 63 1.68 9.56 31.95
C PHE A 63 2.99 9.26 31.23
N HIS A 64 2.88 8.44 30.19
CA HIS A 64 3.93 8.13 29.23
C HIS A 64 3.43 8.49 27.84
N VAL A 65 4.23 9.20 27.06
CA VAL A 65 3.90 9.62 25.71
C VAL A 65 5.09 9.38 24.80
N GLY A 66 4.84 8.81 23.62
CA GLY A 66 5.82 8.63 22.57
C GLY A 66 5.30 9.23 21.28
N LEU A 67 6.04 10.16 20.69
CA LEU A 67 5.79 10.72 19.37
C LEU A 67 6.93 10.31 18.45
N SER A 68 6.60 9.76 17.29
CA SER A 68 7.57 9.48 16.25
C SER A 68 7.08 10.05 14.93
N ILE A 69 8.01 10.55 14.13
CA ILE A 69 7.79 11.02 12.78
C ILE A 69 8.81 10.33 11.91
N GLN A 70 8.37 9.79 10.79
CA GLN A 70 9.26 9.19 9.78
C GLN A 70 8.91 9.71 8.39
N SER A 71 9.85 9.53 7.49
CA SER A 71 9.69 9.79 6.07
C SER A 71 10.07 8.53 5.30
N ALA A 72 9.29 8.17 4.31
CA ALA A 72 9.57 7.05 3.43
C ALA A 72 9.63 7.52 1.98
N TYR A 73 10.67 7.07 1.29
CA TYR A 73 10.84 7.26 -0.14
C TYR A 73 11.22 5.92 -0.76
N GLN A 74 10.55 5.55 -1.84
CA GLN A 74 10.78 4.29 -2.54
C GLN A 74 10.84 4.54 -4.04
N THR A 75 11.76 3.86 -4.71
CA THR A 75 11.75 3.67 -6.16
C THR A 75 11.14 2.31 -6.47
N ARG A 76 10.38 2.23 -7.54
CA ARG A 76 9.75 1.00 -8.02
C ARG A 76 10.01 0.86 -9.49
N ASN A 77 10.84 -0.09 -9.83
CA ASN A 77 11.25 -0.33 -11.20
C ASN A 77 10.58 -1.61 -11.70
N ILE A 78 10.06 -1.55 -12.91
CA ILE A 78 9.38 -2.67 -13.54
C ILE A 78 10.03 -2.91 -14.89
N ASP A 79 10.71 -4.04 -15.03
CA ASP A 79 11.14 -4.57 -16.32
C ASP A 79 9.98 -5.38 -16.89
N ALA A 80 9.39 -4.92 -17.98
CA ALA A 80 8.28 -5.58 -18.62
C ALA A 80 8.69 -6.13 -19.98
N SER A 81 8.32 -7.37 -20.21
CA SER A 81 8.46 -8.04 -21.50
C SER A 81 7.16 -8.76 -21.82
N PHE A 82 6.55 -8.44 -22.94
CA PHE A 82 5.32 -9.10 -23.41
C PHE A 82 5.28 -9.19 -24.93
N MET A 83 4.68 -10.28 -25.42
CA MET A 83 4.52 -10.49 -26.84
C MET A 83 3.41 -9.61 -27.40
N THR A 84 3.66 -9.03 -28.56
CA THR A 84 2.69 -8.24 -29.32
C THR A 84 2.28 -8.99 -30.59
N TYR A 85 1.22 -8.52 -31.21
CA TYR A 85 0.73 -9.08 -32.49
C TYR A 85 1.20 -8.20 -33.61
N ASN A 86 1.62 -8.83 -34.71
CA ASN A 86 2.11 -8.13 -35.91
C ASN A 86 1.30 -8.43 -37.19
N GLY A 87 0.24 -9.22 -37.06
CA GLY A 87 -0.61 -9.54 -38.20
C GLY A 87 -1.65 -10.60 -37.92
N VAL A 88 -2.36 -11.02 -38.94
CA VAL A 88 -3.34 -12.10 -38.90
C VAL A 88 -3.05 -13.08 -40.03
N SER A 89 -2.97 -14.36 -39.72
CA SER A 89 -2.86 -15.47 -40.66
C SER A 89 -4.23 -16.15 -40.87
N ALA A 90 -4.29 -17.09 -41.77
CA ALA A 90 -5.50 -17.94 -41.97
C ALA A 90 -5.90 -18.73 -40.70
N THR A 91 -4.97 -18.95 -39.77
CA THR A 91 -5.18 -19.69 -38.53
C THR A 91 -5.38 -18.80 -37.32
N GLY A 92 -5.26 -17.47 -37.42
CA GLY A 92 -5.44 -16.52 -36.36
C GLY A 92 -4.35 -15.44 -36.26
N PRO A 93 -4.33 -14.68 -35.18
CA PRO A 93 -3.32 -13.65 -34.93
C PRO A 93 -1.89 -14.19 -34.96
N THR A 94 -1.00 -13.47 -35.65
CA THR A 94 0.44 -13.76 -35.62
C THR A 94 1.13 -12.94 -34.58
N VAL A 95 2.00 -13.61 -33.79
CA VAL A 95 2.77 -13.00 -32.74
C VAL A 95 4.05 -12.39 -33.33
N ALA A 96 4.49 -11.27 -32.84
CA ALA A 96 5.73 -10.65 -33.25
C ALA A 96 6.95 -11.55 -32.91
N ASP A 97 7.99 -11.49 -33.76
CA ASP A 97 9.20 -12.32 -33.57
C ASP A 97 9.99 -11.97 -32.32
N LYS A 98 9.84 -10.74 -31.85
CA LYS A 98 10.52 -10.25 -30.63
C LYS A 98 9.49 -9.68 -29.66
N PRO A 99 9.68 -9.90 -28.35
CA PRO A 99 8.87 -9.26 -27.35
C PRO A 99 9.07 -7.74 -27.36
N PHE A 100 8.03 -7.03 -26.97
CA PHE A 100 8.14 -5.64 -26.60
C PHE A 100 8.76 -5.60 -25.21
N GLU A 101 9.86 -4.90 -25.06
CA GLU A 101 10.60 -4.75 -23.82
C GLU A 101 10.67 -3.29 -23.44
N LYS A 102 10.27 -2.96 -22.24
CA LYS A 102 10.35 -1.60 -21.70
C LYS A 102 10.57 -1.60 -20.19
N TYR A 103 11.42 -0.70 -19.77
CA TYR A 103 11.66 -0.39 -18.38
C TYR A 103 10.79 0.78 -17.95
N TYR A 104 10.13 0.64 -16.80
CA TYR A 104 9.30 1.67 -16.19
C TYR A 104 9.87 2.03 -14.83
N GLU A 105 10.08 3.31 -14.62
CA GLU A 105 10.54 3.83 -13.35
C GLU A 105 9.39 4.49 -12.61
N GLY A 106 9.20 4.07 -11.36
CA GLY A 106 8.18 4.62 -10.49
C GLY A 106 8.78 5.16 -9.20
N THR A 107 8.18 6.21 -8.70
CA THR A 107 8.53 6.81 -7.42
C THR A 107 7.33 6.84 -6.50
N ALA A 108 7.59 6.59 -5.23
CA ALA A 108 6.57 6.67 -4.19
C ALA A 108 7.15 7.37 -2.96
N ALA A 109 6.47 8.39 -2.48
CA ALA A 109 6.91 9.19 -1.35
C ALA A 109 5.81 9.34 -0.31
N ALA A 110 6.18 9.18 0.95
CA ALA A 110 5.39 9.54 2.10
C ALA A 110 6.26 10.42 3.01
N PRO A 111 6.24 11.75 2.83
CA PRO A 111 7.20 12.65 3.47
C PRO A 111 7.01 12.72 4.99
N VAL A 112 5.81 12.51 5.48
CA VAL A 112 5.50 12.57 6.92
C VAL A 112 4.55 11.43 7.28
N ILE A 113 5.03 10.55 8.14
CA ILE A 113 4.26 9.43 8.69
C ILE A 113 4.32 9.57 10.22
N PRO A 114 3.29 10.17 10.84
CA PRO A 114 3.27 10.37 12.28
C PRO A 114 2.81 9.12 13.01
N SER A 115 3.31 8.93 14.23
CA SER A 115 2.75 8.01 15.19
C SER A 115 2.79 8.59 16.60
N LEU A 116 1.72 8.38 17.35
CA LEU A 116 1.56 8.82 18.74
C LEU A 116 1.16 7.63 19.58
N PHE A 117 1.87 7.43 20.66
CA PHE A 117 1.58 6.41 21.66
C PHE A 117 1.42 7.10 23.01
N ALA A 118 0.41 6.71 23.76
CA ALA A 118 0.15 7.24 25.08
C ALA A 118 -0.24 6.12 26.04
N ALA A 119 0.22 6.18 27.27
CA ALA A 119 -0.20 5.30 28.34
C ALA A 119 -0.26 6.06 29.67
N TYR A 120 -1.18 5.65 30.52
CA TYR A 120 -1.23 6.06 31.90
C TYR A 120 -1.14 4.82 32.79
N LYS A 121 -0.10 4.77 33.60
CA LYS A 121 0.14 3.68 34.54
C LYS A 121 -0.15 4.15 35.96
N LYS A 122 -0.83 3.31 36.72
CA LYS A 122 -1.00 3.48 38.16
C LYS A 122 -1.03 2.12 38.85
N ASP A 123 -0.08 1.87 39.70
CA ASP A 123 0.07 0.59 40.42
C ASP A 123 0.08 -0.60 39.44
N LYS A 124 -0.97 -1.43 39.49
CA LYS A 124 -1.15 -2.62 38.64
C LYS A 124 -1.97 -2.34 37.36
N TRP A 125 -2.46 -1.13 37.18
CA TRP A 125 -3.31 -0.76 36.07
C TRP A 125 -2.56 0.07 35.05
N THR A 126 -2.75 -0.24 33.80
CA THR A 126 -2.25 0.57 32.69
C THR A 126 -3.35 0.72 31.65
N ILE A 127 -3.65 1.95 31.28
CA ILE A 127 -4.53 2.28 30.16
C ILE A 127 -3.66 2.87 29.07
N SER A 128 -3.81 2.41 27.85
CA SER A 128 -3.00 2.89 26.72
C SER A 128 -3.82 3.04 25.46
N GLY A 129 -3.31 3.86 24.56
CA GLY A 129 -3.83 4.04 23.23
C GLY A 129 -2.73 4.49 22.28
N PHE A 130 -2.99 4.34 20.98
CA PHE A 130 -2.06 4.79 19.96
C PHE A 130 -2.81 5.33 18.75
N PHE A 131 -2.13 6.18 18.01
CA PHE A 131 -2.48 6.59 16.66
C PHE A 131 -1.26 6.36 15.77
N ALA A 132 -1.43 5.57 14.73
CA ALA A 132 -0.37 5.29 13.77
C ALA A 132 -0.97 4.92 12.42
N ILE A 133 -0.26 5.25 11.35
CA ILE A 133 -0.61 4.82 10.00
C ILE A 133 0.04 3.44 9.79
N THR A 134 -0.69 2.39 10.14
CA THR A 134 -0.15 1.03 10.16
C THR A 134 -0.16 0.35 8.80
N ALA A 135 -0.97 0.84 7.86
CA ALA A 135 -1.06 0.30 6.52
C ALA A 135 -1.62 1.33 5.54
N GLY A 136 -1.42 1.11 4.27
CA GLY A 136 -1.89 1.99 3.20
C GLY A 136 -1.01 3.23 3.04
N GLY A 137 -1.58 4.21 2.39
CA GLY A 137 -0.97 5.54 2.20
C GLY A 137 0.27 5.53 1.30
N GLY A 138 0.33 6.46 0.44
CA GLY A 138 1.39 6.65 -0.52
C GLY A 138 0.88 6.50 -1.95
N LYS A 139 1.27 7.46 -2.74
CA LYS A 139 1.02 7.50 -4.17
C LYS A 139 2.29 7.00 -4.86
N ALA A 140 2.18 5.98 -5.69
CA ALA A 140 3.22 5.65 -6.65
C ALA A 140 2.91 6.37 -7.96
N SER A 141 3.90 7.04 -8.52
CA SER A 141 3.83 7.72 -9.82
C SER A 141 4.77 7.03 -10.78
N PHE A 142 4.28 6.73 -11.97
CA PHE A 142 5.05 6.20 -13.08
C PHE A 142 4.86 7.15 -14.25
N ASP A 143 5.87 7.95 -14.56
CA ASP A 143 5.76 8.99 -15.58
C ASP A 143 5.67 8.40 -17.00
N ASP A 144 6.29 7.24 -17.20
CA ASP A 144 6.28 6.49 -18.46
C ASP A 144 5.09 5.50 -18.60
N GLY A 145 4.12 5.58 -17.69
CA GLY A 145 2.96 4.68 -17.66
C GLY A 145 3.24 3.36 -16.94
N LEU A 146 2.44 2.36 -17.25
CA LEU A 146 2.55 1.02 -16.65
C LEU A 146 2.35 -0.05 -17.73
N PRO A 147 3.07 -1.19 -17.65
CA PRO A 147 3.01 -2.25 -18.65
C PRO A 147 1.60 -2.78 -18.90
N MET A 148 0.76 -2.82 -17.88
CA MET A 148 -0.62 -3.28 -18.01
C MET A 148 -1.45 -2.38 -18.94
N PHE A 149 -1.28 -1.07 -18.87
CA PHE A 149 -2.01 -0.14 -19.72
C PHE A 149 -1.48 -0.16 -21.16
N GLU A 150 -0.15 -0.25 -21.35
CA GLU A 150 0.45 -0.35 -22.68
C GLU A 150 0.05 -1.66 -23.38
N SER A 151 0.13 -2.79 -22.68
CA SER A 151 -0.29 -4.08 -23.27
C SER A 151 -1.77 -4.10 -23.66
N ALA A 152 -2.63 -3.51 -22.82
CA ALA A 152 -4.06 -3.40 -23.12
C ALA A 152 -4.31 -2.46 -24.31
N ALA A 153 -3.59 -1.35 -24.39
CA ALA A 153 -3.70 -0.42 -25.53
C ALA A 153 -3.24 -1.07 -26.83
N MET A 154 -2.10 -1.78 -26.82
CA MET A 154 -1.60 -2.50 -28.00
C MET A 154 -2.57 -3.59 -28.44
N ALA A 155 -3.13 -4.35 -27.52
CA ALA A 155 -4.14 -5.35 -27.85
C ALA A 155 -5.42 -4.72 -28.44
N GLY A 156 -5.85 -3.58 -27.91
CA GLY A 156 -7.00 -2.83 -28.43
C GLY A 156 -6.77 -2.28 -29.84
N ILE A 157 -5.58 -1.72 -30.09
CA ILE A 157 -5.19 -1.25 -31.44
C ILE A 157 -5.20 -2.40 -32.43
N PHE A 158 -4.58 -3.52 -32.06
CA PHE A 158 -4.55 -4.71 -32.90
C PHE A 158 -5.96 -5.22 -33.21
N GLN A 159 -6.83 -5.36 -32.21
CA GLN A 159 -8.22 -5.80 -32.44
C GLN A 159 -9.00 -4.86 -33.38
N ASN A 160 -8.79 -3.55 -33.25
CA ASN A 160 -9.43 -2.58 -34.16
C ASN A 160 -8.89 -2.68 -35.58
N SER A 161 -7.58 -2.90 -35.73
CA SER A 161 -6.96 -3.11 -37.04
C SER A 161 -7.50 -4.37 -37.73
N VAL A 162 -7.66 -5.46 -36.96
CA VAL A 162 -8.26 -6.71 -37.48
C VAL A 162 -9.71 -6.49 -37.95
N LYS A 163 -10.52 -5.78 -37.17
CA LYS A 163 -11.91 -5.45 -37.57
C LYS A 163 -11.95 -4.58 -38.82
N ALA A 164 -11.07 -3.59 -38.92
CA ALA A 164 -10.97 -2.72 -40.09
C ALA A 164 -10.57 -3.52 -41.34
N HIS A 165 -9.61 -4.43 -41.22
CA HIS A 165 -9.19 -5.31 -42.32
C HIS A 165 -10.29 -6.27 -42.78
N GLN A 166 -11.05 -6.82 -41.80
CA GLN A 166 -12.24 -7.67 -42.14
C GLN A 166 -13.32 -6.90 -42.87
N ALA A 167 -13.52 -5.61 -42.54
CA ALA A 167 -14.47 -4.76 -43.21
C ALA A 167 -13.97 -4.25 -44.60
N ASN A 168 -12.67 -4.05 -44.74
CA ASN A 168 -11.99 -3.65 -45.95
C ASN A 168 -10.61 -4.31 -46.03
N PRO A 169 -10.46 -5.37 -46.90
CA PRO A 169 -9.19 -6.11 -47.02
C PRO A 169 -7.99 -5.30 -47.50
N GLN A 170 -8.20 -4.07 -47.97
CA GLN A 170 -7.11 -3.14 -48.32
C GLN A 170 -6.57 -2.35 -47.11
N SER A 171 -7.23 -2.42 -45.97
CA SER A 171 -6.74 -1.75 -44.75
C SER A 171 -5.54 -2.51 -44.17
N PRO A 172 -4.50 -1.82 -43.70
CA PRO A 172 -3.39 -2.46 -43.02
C PRO A 172 -3.83 -3.08 -41.67
N ILE A 173 -3.17 -4.15 -41.28
CA ILE A 173 -3.30 -4.75 -39.95
C ILE A 173 -2.14 -4.28 -39.09
#